data_23ebe357b02cf2de85982becfc252571
#
_entry.id   23ebe357b02cf2de85982becfc252571
#
_cell.length_a   1.000
_cell.length_b   1.000
_cell.length_c   1.000
_cell.angle_alpha   90.00
_cell.angle_beta   90.00
_cell.angle_gamma   90.00
#
_symmetry.space_group_name_H-M   'P 1'
#
loop_
_entity.id
_entity.type
_entity.pdbx_description
1 polymer ?
#
loop_
_entity_poly.entity_id
_entity_poly.type
_entity_poly.pdbx_seq_one_letter_code
_entity_poly.pdbx_strand_id
1 'polypeptide(L)'
;MKSIKVEAKNVEKAVEKAIAELGITKEDAEINVIDKGSRGLLGFIGTKDAVVEVKEVFDPVKKGKEFLETLLDKAKINVAVEIMEEKSDEEQVVYNLTGEKELGLVIGHRGETLDAMQYLTTIYINKELEE
;
A
#
# COMPACT_ATOMS: atom_id res chain seq x y z
N MET A 1 -4.20 8.54 5.82
CA MET A 1 -2.87 8.14 5.32
C MET A 1 -1.81 8.55 6.33
N LYS A 2 -0.82 7.72 6.48
CA LYS A 2 0.26 7.98 7.44
C LYS A 2 1.32 8.89 6.83
N SER A 3 1.87 9.77 7.64
CA SER A 3 3.00 10.61 7.24
C SER A 3 3.92 10.82 8.44
N ILE A 4 5.20 11.05 8.17
CA ILE A 4 6.19 11.30 9.21
C ILE A 4 7.28 12.22 8.67
N LYS A 5 7.82 13.06 9.56
CA LYS A 5 8.97 13.91 9.28
C LYS A 5 10.16 13.36 10.08
N VAL A 6 11.27 13.10 9.42
CA VAL A 6 12.44 12.46 10.03
C VAL A 6 13.71 13.25 9.73
N GLU A 7 14.58 13.35 10.72
CA GLU A 7 15.92 13.90 10.58
C GLU A 7 16.95 12.78 10.68
N ALA A 8 17.97 12.85 9.84
CA ALA A 8 19.11 11.94 9.88
C ALA A 8 20.33 12.59 9.23
N LYS A 9 21.46 11.93 9.28
CA LYS A 9 22.71 12.46 8.75
C LYS A 9 22.66 12.80 7.27
N ASN A 10 21.89 12.04 6.49
CA ASN A 10 21.69 12.31 5.07
C ASN A 10 20.27 11.90 4.66
N VAL A 11 19.89 12.26 3.44
CA VAL A 11 18.55 11.98 2.91
C VAL A 11 18.26 10.49 2.90
N GLU A 12 19.21 9.67 2.45
CA GLU A 12 19.03 8.23 2.36
C GLU A 12 18.69 7.59 3.71
N LYS A 13 19.45 7.94 4.75
CA LYS A 13 19.20 7.42 6.10
C LYS A 13 17.87 7.92 6.68
N ALA A 14 17.52 9.17 6.41
CA ALA A 14 16.25 9.73 6.84
C ALA A 14 15.06 8.99 6.21
N VAL A 15 15.15 8.68 4.92
CA VAL A 15 14.13 7.93 4.19
C VAL A 15 14.01 6.50 4.74
N GLU A 16 15.13 5.81 4.93
CA GLU A 16 15.14 4.46 5.51
C GLU A 16 14.47 4.41 6.88
N LYS A 17 14.80 5.38 7.73
CA LYS A 17 14.22 5.48 9.07
C LYS A 17 12.72 5.74 9.01
N ALA A 18 12.27 6.64 8.15
CA ALA A 18 10.85 6.97 8.00
C ALA A 18 10.05 5.77 7.48
N ILE A 19 10.57 5.07 6.48
CA ILE A 19 9.93 3.88 5.92
C ILE A 19 9.79 2.80 6.99
N ALA A 20 10.84 2.57 7.77
CA ALA A 20 10.81 1.59 8.85
C ALA A 20 9.75 1.94 9.91
N GLU A 21 9.66 3.21 10.30
CA GLU A 21 8.68 3.65 11.29
C GLU A 21 7.25 3.59 10.79
N LEU A 22 7.02 3.88 9.51
CA LEU A 22 5.69 3.78 8.91
C LEU A 22 5.29 2.34 8.60
N GLY A 23 6.25 1.43 8.51
CA GLY A 23 5.98 0.04 8.17
C GLY A 23 5.54 -0.15 6.72
N ILE A 24 6.06 0.66 5.82
CA ILE A 24 5.74 0.63 4.39
C ILE A 24 6.97 0.30 3.56
N THR A 25 6.78 0.08 2.28
CA THR A 25 7.89 -0.09 1.33
C THR A 25 8.22 1.26 0.68
N LYS A 26 9.40 1.35 0.11
CA LYS A 26 9.82 2.57 -0.60
C LYS A 26 8.89 2.89 -1.77
N GLU A 27 8.36 1.86 -2.43
CA GLU A 27 7.43 2.02 -3.55
C GLU A 27 6.10 2.65 -3.12
N ASP A 28 5.68 2.41 -1.89
CA ASP A 28 4.45 2.95 -1.33
C ASP A 28 4.66 4.31 -0.63
N ALA A 29 5.83 4.90 -0.79
CA ALA A 29 6.20 6.14 -0.13
C ALA A 29 6.32 7.30 -1.10
N GLU A 30 5.74 8.44 -0.72
CA GLU A 30 5.98 9.72 -1.37
C GLU A 30 6.97 10.48 -0.49
N ILE A 31 8.12 10.83 -1.05
CA ILE A 31 9.22 11.43 -0.33
C ILE A 31 9.37 12.91 -0.71
N ASN A 32 9.33 13.78 0.28
CA ASN A 32 9.58 15.20 0.12
C ASN A 32 10.82 15.58 0.94
N VAL A 33 11.87 16.00 0.26
CA VAL A 33 13.11 16.44 0.92
C VAL A 33 12.93 17.90 1.35
N ILE A 34 12.84 18.13 2.66
CA ILE A 34 12.70 19.46 3.21
C ILE A 34 14.06 20.14 3.28
N ASP A 35 15.08 19.40 3.73
CA ASP A 35 16.44 19.88 3.85
C ASP A 35 17.40 18.74 3.49
N LYS A 36 18.29 18.98 2.55
CA LYS A 36 19.26 17.97 2.12
C LYS A 36 20.33 17.69 3.17
N GLY A 37 20.47 18.59 4.12
CA GLY A 37 21.57 18.54 5.06
C GLY A 37 22.87 19.04 4.47
N SER A 38 23.88 19.10 5.30
CA SER A 38 25.22 19.58 4.92
C SER A 38 26.29 18.91 5.75
N ARG A 39 27.38 18.53 5.12
CA ARG A 39 28.53 17.99 5.84
C ARG A 39 29.36 19.08 6.50
N GLY A 40 29.14 20.32 6.16
CA GLY A 40 29.94 21.44 6.63
C GLY A 40 31.34 21.45 6.03
N LEU A 41 32.13 22.44 6.40
CA LEU A 41 33.55 22.53 6.04
C LEU A 41 34.34 21.53 6.85
N LEU A 42 35.16 20.74 6.18
CA LEU A 42 36.01 19.70 6.80
C LEU A 42 35.22 18.53 7.41
N GLY A 43 33.95 18.41 7.11
CA GLY A 43 33.14 17.26 7.49
C GLY A 43 32.63 17.23 8.91
N PHE A 44 32.93 18.24 9.75
CA PHE A 44 32.48 18.24 11.14
C PHE A 44 32.07 19.60 11.69
N ILE A 45 32.45 20.69 11.08
CA ILE A 45 32.02 22.03 11.51
C ILE A 45 30.87 22.49 10.62
N GLY A 46 29.74 22.86 11.24
CA GLY A 46 28.58 23.33 10.51
C GLY A 46 27.80 22.24 9.81
N THR A 47 27.95 20.99 10.26
CA THR A 47 27.14 19.89 9.74
C THR A 47 25.67 20.12 10.07
N LYS A 48 24.81 19.84 9.12
CA LYS A 48 23.38 19.97 9.26
C LYS A 48 22.72 18.68 8.83
N ASP A 49 21.77 18.22 9.64
CA ASP A 49 21.04 16.99 9.33
C ASP A 49 20.08 17.20 8.16
N ALA A 50 19.87 16.14 7.41
CA ALA A 50 18.84 16.11 6.39
C ALA A 50 17.47 15.92 7.05
N VAL A 51 16.45 16.57 6.51
CA VAL A 51 15.07 16.44 6.97
C VAL A 51 14.21 16.02 5.79
N VAL A 52 13.48 14.94 5.97
CA VAL A 52 12.55 14.44 4.93
C VAL A 52 11.16 14.24 5.53
N GLU A 53 10.15 14.44 4.70
CA GLU A 53 8.78 14.09 5.02
C GLU A 53 8.40 12.92 4.11
N VAL A 54 7.93 11.84 4.70
CA VAL A 54 7.53 10.64 3.97
C VAL A 54 6.04 10.39 4.24
N LYS A 55 5.27 10.24 3.18
CA LYS A 55 3.85 9.94 3.25
C LYS A 55 3.57 8.60 2.61
N GLU A 56 2.68 7.82 3.22
CA GLU A 56 2.20 6.59 2.60
C GLU A 56 1.25 6.96 1.46
N VAL A 57 1.52 6.42 0.26
CA VAL A 57 0.63 6.59 -0.89
C VAL A 57 -0.41 5.49 -0.85
N PHE A 58 -1.68 5.88 -0.82
CA PHE A 58 -2.77 4.92 -0.85
C PHE A 58 -3.17 4.63 -2.30
N ASP A 59 -2.94 3.39 -2.72
CA ASP A 59 -3.37 2.89 -4.02
C ASP A 59 -4.57 1.97 -3.79
N PRO A 60 -5.78 2.42 -4.12
CA PRO A 60 -6.98 1.60 -3.87
C PRO A 60 -6.98 0.29 -4.62
N VAL A 61 -6.40 0.24 -5.82
CA VAL A 61 -6.33 -0.98 -6.63
C VAL A 61 -5.47 -2.03 -5.93
N LYS A 62 -4.26 -1.63 -5.52
CA LYS A 62 -3.33 -2.51 -4.83
C LYS A 62 -3.85 -2.95 -3.46
N LYS A 63 -4.42 -2.02 -2.70
CA LYS A 63 -4.96 -2.31 -1.38
C LYS A 63 -6.17 -3.23 -1.44
N GLY A 64 -7.01 -3.08 -2.44
CA GLY A 64 -8.13 -3.99 -2.67
C GLY A 64 -7.67 -5.41 -2.97
N LYS A 65 -6.62 -5.56 -3.77
CA LYS A 65 -6.02 -6.86 -4.04
C LYS A 65 -5.48 -7.50 -2.76
N GLU A 66 -4.72 -6.75 -1.98
CA GLU A 66 -4.15 -7.24 -0.71
C GLU A 66 -5.25 -7.67 0.27
N PHE A 67 -6.33 -6.90 0.33
CA PHE A 67 -7.49 -7.23 1.16
C PHE A 67 -8.12 -8.56 0.74
N LEU A 68 -8.35 -8.75 -0.55
CA LEU A 68 -8.91 -9.99 -1.08
C LEU A 68 -7.99 -11.17 -0.83
N GLU A 69 -6.69 -11.02 -1.06
CA GLU A 69 -5.70 -12.06 -0.81
C GLU A 69 -5.68 -12.46 0.66
N THR A 70 -5.71 -11.49 1.57
CA THR A 70 -5.73 -11.76 3.01
C THR A 70 -7.02 -12.47 3.43
N LEU A 71 -8.15 -12.04 2.89
CA LEU A 71 -9.44 -12.65 3.19
C LEU A 71 -9.47 -14.11 2.74
N LEU A 72 -9.01 -14.39 1.53
CA LEU A 72 -8.95 -15.75 0.98
C LEU A 72 -7.97 -16.62 1.76
N ASP A 73 -6.82 -16.07 2.14
CA ASP A 73 -5.83 -16.78 2.93
C ASP A 73 -6.36 -17.18 4.30
N LYS A 74 -7.04 -16.26 4.99
CA LYS A 74 -7.66 -16.54 6.29
C LYS A 74 -8.77 -17.55 6.20
N ALA A 75 -9.50 -17.59 5.09
CA ALA A 75 -10.53 -18.58 4.84
C ALA A 75 -9.94 -19.91 4.35
N LYS A 76 -8.62 -19.97 4.15
CA LYS A 76 -7.90 -21.13 3.64
C LYS A 76 -8.39 -21.57 2.25
N ILE A 77 -8.72 -20.58 1.43
CA ILE A 77 -9.14 -20.79 0.04
C ILE A 77 -7.98 -20.44 -0.88
N ASN A 78 -7.50 -21.40 -1.64
CA ASN A 78 -6.37 -21.22 -2.54
C ASN A 78 -6.82 -20.73 -3.92
N VAL A 79 -7.00 -19.43 -4.03
CA VAL A 79 -7.41 -18.74 -5.25
C VAL A 79 -6.49 -17.52 -5.44
N ALA A 80 -6.01 -17.32 -6.66
CA ALA A 80 -5.16 -16.20 -6.99
C ALA A 80 -5.99 -14.97 -7.38
N VAL A 81 -5.51 -13.79 -7.00
CA VAL A 81 -6.15 -12.52 -7.34
C VAL A 81 -5.26 -11.76 -8.32
N GLU A 82 -5.80 -11.38 -9.46
CA GLU A 82 -5.09 -10.60 -10.47
C GLU A 82 -5.84 -9.29 -10.72
N ILE A 83 -5.06 -8.22 -10.95
CA ILE A 83 -5.64 -6.92 -11.31
C ILE A 83 -5.86 -6.90 -12.81
N MET A 84 -7.08 -6.62 -13.23
CA MET A 84 -7.43 -6.45 -14.64
C MET A 84 -7.30 -4.97 -15.01
N GLU A 85 -6.08 -4.53 -15.26
CA GLU A 85 -5.78 -3.12 -15.55
C GLU A 85 -6.55 -2.60 -16.77
N GLU A 86 -6.69 -3.43 -17.79
CA GLU A 86 -7.42 -3.07 -19.02
C GLU A 86 -8.90 -2.75 -18.79
N LYS A 87 -9.47 -3.31 -17.73
CA LYS A 87 -10.89 -3.15 -17.39
C LYS A 87 -11.10 -2.22 -16.19
N SER A 88 -10.02 -1.77 -15.57
CA SER A 88 -10.07 -0.89 -14.41
C SER A 88 -9.87 0.56 -14.83
N ASP A 89 -10.59 1.47 -14.19
CA ASP A 89 -10.48 2.91 -14.43
C ASP A 89 -10.66 3.67 -13.10
N GLU A 90 -10.89 4.98 -13.16
CA GLU A 90 -11.05 5.81 -11.96
C GLU A 90 -12.34 5.50 -11.19
N GLU A 91 -13.33 4.94 -11.85
CA GLU A 91 -14.64 4.65 -11.24
C GLU A 91 -14.77 3.22 -10.75
N GLN A 92 -14.06 2.28 -11.38
CA GLN A 92 -14.15 0.87 -11.02
C GLN A 92 -12.81 0.15 -11.10
N VAL A 93 -12.64 -0.83 -10.24
CA VAL A 93 -11.49 -1.72 -10.26
C VAL A 93 -12.00 -3.14 -10.51
N VAL A 94 -11.39 -3.82 -11.45
CA VAL A 94 -11.76 -5.19 -11.78
C VAL A 94 -10.63 -6.14 -11.39
N TYR A 95 -10.95 -7.13 -10.55
CA TYR A 95 -10.04 -8.20 -10.18
C TYR A 95 -10.51 -9.50 -10.80
N ASN A 96 -9.57 -10.33 -11.21
CA ASN A 96 -9.84 -11.66 -11.68
C ASN A 96 -9.38 -12.68 -10.65
N LEU A 97 -10.26 -13.59 -10.27
CA LEU A 97 -9.97 -14.66 -9.33
C LEU A 97 -9.80 -15.95 -10.11
N THR A 98 -8.62 -16.57 -9.97
CA THR A 98 -8.31 -17.80 -10.69
C THR A 98 -7.98 -18.94 -9.71
N GLY A 99 -8.49 -20.11 -9.98
CA GLY A 99 -8.26 -21.29 -9.17
C GLY A 99 -8.89 -22.49 -9.84
N GLU A 100 -8.48 -23.68 -9.42
CA GLU A 100 -9.01 -24.92 -9.99
C GLU A 100 -10.15 -25.50 -9.16
N LYS A 101 -9.82 -26.02 -7.98
CA LYS A 101 -10.79 -26.74 -7.16
C LYS A 101 -11.60 -25.85 -6.21
N GLU A 102 -11.04 -24.75 -5.80
CA GLU A 102 -11.61 -23.92 -4.75
C GLU A 102 -12.37 -22.71 -5.26
N LEU A 103 -12.36 -22.49 -6.59
CA LEU A 103 -13.07 -21.37 -7.19
C LEU A 103 -14.57 -21.43 -6.93
N GLY A 104 -15.13 -22.62 -6.91
CA GLY A 104 -16.55 -22.81 -6.60
C GLY A 104 -16.92 -22.36 -5.19
N LEU A 105 -16.00 -22.46 -4.23
CA LEU A 105 -16.22 -21.97 -2.87
C LEU A 105 -16.29 -20.44 -2.82
N VAL A 106 -15.48 -19.77 -3.65
CA VAL A 106 -15.47 -18.33 -3.77
C VAL A 106 -16.77 -17.82 -4.39
N ILE A 107 -17.23 -18.47 -5.43
CA ILE A 107 -18.48 -18.10 -6.10
C ILE A 107 -19.65 -18.29 -5.13
N GLY A 108 -19.66 -19.43 -4.41
CA GLY A 108 -20.72 -19.76 -3.48
C GLY A 108 -22.05 -20.07 -4.17
N HIS A 109 -23.08 -20.23 -3.36
CA HIS A 109 -24.41 -20.52 -3.86
C HIS A 109 -24.99 -19.28 -4.57
N ARG A 110 -25.29 -19.41 -5.85
CA ARG A 110 -25.83 -18.31 -6.69
C ARG A 110 -24.95 -17.05 -6.71
N GLY A 111 -23.64 -17.21 -6.49
CA GLY A 111 -22.73 -16.06 -6.47
C GLY A 111 -22.77 -15.24 -5.18
N GLU A 112 -23.41 -15.71 -4.12
CA GLU A 112 -23.54 -14.96 -2.86
C GLU A 112 -22.22 -14.65 -2.18
N THR A 113 -21.30 -15.62 -2.17
CA THR A 113 -19.98 -15.40 -1.55
C THR A 113 -19.19 -14.38 -2.34
N LEU A 114 -19.20 -14.46 -3.65
CA LEU A 114 -18.52 -13.52 -4.53
C LEU A 114 -19.07 -12.10 -4.35
N ASP A 115 -20.40 -11.96 -4.30
CA ASP A 115 -21.06 -10.68 -4.07
C ASP A 115 -20.68 -10.09 -2.70
N ALA A 116 -20.63 -10.94 -1.67
CA ALA A 116 -20.25 -10.51 -0.33
C ALA A 116 -18.81 -10.01 -0.30
N MET A 117 -17.89 -10.71 -0.96
CA MET A 117 -16.49 -10.31 -1.04
C MET A 117 -16.33 -8.98 -1.76
N GLN A 118 -17.06 -8.78 -2.85
CA GLN A 118 -17.06 -7.53 -3.61
C GLN A 118 -17.56 -6.37 -2.74
N TYR A 119 -18.63 -6.59 -2.01
CA TYR A 119 -19.21 -5.60 -1.10
C TYR A 119 -18.22 -5.21 0.02
N LEU A 120 -17.62 -6.20 0.66
CA LEU A 120 -16.65 -5.97 1.73
C LEU A 120 -15.41 -5.22 1.22
N THR A 121 -14.91 -5.58 0.05
CA THR A 121 -13.76 -4.93 -0.56
C THR A 121 -14.07 -3.46 -0.87
N THR A 122 -15.26 -3.20 -1.40
CA THR A 122 -15.71 -1.84 -1.69
C THR A 122 -15.78 -0.99 -0.43
N ILE A 123 -16.33 -1.53 0.66
CA ILE A 123 -16.40 -0.84 1.95
C ILE A 123 -14.98 -0.54 2.47
N TYR A 124 -14.10 -1.52 2.41
CA TYR A 124 -12.73 -1.37 2.88
C TYR A 124 -11.99 -0.25 2.14
N ILE A 125 -12.06 -0.25 0.81
CA ILE A 125 -11.39 0.76 -0.01
C ILE A 125 -11.96 2.15 0.27
N ASN A 126 -13.27 2.29 0.31
CA ASN A 126 -13.91 3.59 0.54
C ASN A 126 -13.61 4.15 1.92
N LYS A 127 -13.53 3.30 2.93
CA LYS A 127 -13.17 3.70 4.29
C LYS A 127 -11.74 4.24 4.33
N GLU A 128 -10.80 3.55 3.68
CA GLU A 128 -9.42 3.99 3.64
C GLU A 128 -9.24 5.29 2.86
N LEU A 129 -10.02 5.50 1.80
CA LEU A 129 -9.97 6.74 1.02
C LEU A 129 -10.47 7.96 1.81
N GLU A 130 -11.39 7.75 2.76
CA GLU A 130 -11.93 8.82 3.60
C GLU A 130 -10.94 9.27 4.68
N GLU A 131 -10.01 8.43 5.03
CA GLU A 131 -8.96 8.75 6.00
C GLU A 131 -7.78 9.46 5.31
#